data_63a6f9f8e4d3537b434dda65cb9b1f3a
#
_entry.id   63a6f9f8e4d3537b434dda65cb9b1f3a
#
_cell.length_a   1.000
_cell.length_b   1.000
_cell.length_c   1.000
_cell.angle_alpha   90.00
_cell.angle_beta   90.00
_cell.angle_gamma   90.00
#
_symmetry.space_group_name_H-M   'P 1'
#
loop_
_entity.id
_entity.type
_entity.pdbx_description
1 polymer ?
#
loop_
_entity_poly.entity_id
_entity_poly.type
_entity_poly.pdbx_seq_one_letter_code
_entity_poly.pdbx_strand_id
1 'polypeptide(L)'
;MLFLGELLIDHDMLTEEYPNRGSDVWARDLGQSPGGTFSALVAARRMGVQVVSLCPLGRGPSAGLISQAMEREGIVDAGPRLEGDDNRYRLRASSEDGPDLNISTNIALPDHAARTWAEAIAAMGPSDVLFIDGALLADERYAHALSEAVRWLPEHARVVFDASSHEGFVPGLPLDNLIISVRASRWAFDSAFFQHFRAGRPYSSPLYDHRAPLEHQASALSLLTERHVAVRADSGEVCFARPTRDDQRVIRPTLTRVPAPSLTLKQALQTSGVHSGTLAATLALGMPPERGILFANCAAALATPTSLSARGAIEAAADELLARDLD
;
A
#
# COMPACT_ATOMS: atom_id res chain seq x y z
N MET A 1 8.17 9.47 -9.70
CA MET A 1 7.62 8.37 -8.91
C MET A 1 6.30 7.94 -9.50
N LEU A 2 6.08 6.65 -9.72
CA LEU A 2 4.91 6.09 -10.39
C LEU A 2 4.07 5.28 -9.41
N PHE A 3 2.74 5.37 -9.52
CA PHE A 3 1.79 4.64 -8.68
C PHE A 3 0.86 3.77 -9.52
N LEU A 4 0.88 2.47 -9.27
CA LEU A 4 -0.10 1.51 -9.74
C LEU A 4 -1.03 1.13 -8.61
N GLY A 5 -2.31 1.36 -8.81
CA GLY A 5 -3.33 1.11 -7.81
C GLY A 5 -4.72 1.32 -8.37
N GLU A 6 -5.68 1.37 -7.49
CA GLU A 6 -7.06 1.64 -7.80
C GLU A 6 -7.49 3.00 -7.23
N LEU A 7 -8.19 3.80 -8.04
CA LEU A 7 -8.86 5.02 -7.61
C LEU A 7 -10.37 4.78 -7.59
N LEU A 8 -10.98 5.13 -6.48
CA LEU A 8 -12.43 4.99 -6.27
C LEU A 8 -12.96 6.16 -5.45
N ILE A 9 -14.27 6.28 -5.37
CA ILE A 9 -14.93 7.19 -4.42
C ILE A 9 -15.44 6.38 -3.23
N ASP A 10 -14.97 6.72 -2.04
CA ASP A 10 -15.56 6.28 -0.79
C ASP A 10 -16.72 7.19 -0.44
N HIS A 11 -17.86 6.60 -0.14
CA HIS A 11 -19.01 7.26 0.46
C HIS A 11 -19.21 6.71 1.87
N ASP A 12 -18.92 7.55 2.84
CA ASP A 12 -18.97 7.19 4.23
C ASP A 12 -20.33 7.47 4.83
N MET A 13 -20.90 6.48 5.51
CA MET A 13 -22.16 6.56 6.23
C MET A 13 -21.99 6.06 7.66
N LEU A 14 -22.63 6.74 8.59
CA LEU A 14 -22.72 6.29 9.97
C LEU A 14 -24.15 5.82 10.24
N THR A 15 -24.30 4.55 10.62
CA THR A 15 -25.56 3.92 10.99
C THR A 15 -25.68 3.81 12.51
N GLU A 16 -26.90 3.90 13.03
CA GLU A 16 -27.15 3.68 14.48
C GLU A 16 -27.01 2.21 14.84
N GLU A 17 -27.37 1.31 13.91
CA GLU A 17 -27.27 -0.13 14.06
C GLU A 17 -26.69 -0.79 12.81
N TYR A 18 -26.16 -2.00 12.95
CA TYR A 18 -25.68 -2.78 11.82
C TYR A 18 -26.84 -3.25 10.95
N PRO A 19 -26.79 -3.10 9.61
CA PRO A 19 -27.85 -3.53 8.71
C PRO A 19 -28.12 -5.03 8.82
N ASN A 20 -29.35 -5.38 9.23
CA ASN A 20 -29.82 -6.74 9.24
C ASN A 20 -30.43 -7.14 7.87
N ARG A 21 -30.44 -8.44 7.57
CA ARG A 21 -31.01 -8.94 6.30
C ARG A 21 -32.49 -8.58 6.21
N GLY A 22 -32.85 -7.79 5.17
CA GLY A 22 -34.23 -7.40 4.89
C GLY A 22 -34.75 -6.23 5.73
N SER A 23 -33.90 -5.52 6.47
CA SER A 23 -34.26 -4.29 7.17
C SER A 23 -33.80 -3.05 6.43
N ASP A 24 -34.56 -1.96 6.60
CA ASP A 24 -34.12 -0.61 6.26
C ASP A 24 -33.39 0.00 7.45
N VAL A 25 -32.24 0.60 7.22
CA VAL A 25 -31.45 1.27 8.25
C VAL A 25 -31.21 2.71 7.86
N TRP A 26 -31.49 3.62 8.78
CA TRP A 26 -31.19 5.04 8.60
C TRP A 26 -29.70 5.28 8.84
N ALA A 27 -29.11 6.10 7.98
CA ALA A 27 -27.71 6.45 8.08
C ALA A 27 -27.53 7.97 7.96
N ARG A 28 -26.57 8.49 8.71
CA ARG A 28 -26.07 9.84 8.50
C ARG A 28 -25.01 9.83 7.42
N ASP A 29 -25.20 10.62 6.38
CA ASP A 29 -24.21 10.83 5.33
C ASP A 29 -23.02 11.61 5.90
N LEU A 30 -21.82 11.04 5.78
CA LEU A 30 -20.55 11.66 6.17
C LEU A 30 -19.80 12.25 4.98
N GLY A 31 -20.32 12.07 3.76
CA GLY A 31 -19.80 12.62 2.53
C GLY A 31 -19.01 11.64 1.68
N GLN A 32 -18.48 12.18 0.58
CA GLN A 32 -17.72 11.45 -0.42
C GLN A 32 -16.28 11.96 -0.47
N SER A 33 -15.34 11.03 -0.64
CA SER A 33 -13.92 11.37 -0.78
C SER A 33 -13.20 10.36 -1.70
N PRO A 34 -12.14 10.81 -2.41
CA PRO A 34 -11.27 9.88 -3.13
C PRO A 34 -10.64 8.85 -2.19
N GLY A 35 -10.74 7.58 -2.58
CA GLY A 35 -10.27 6.42 -1.83
C GLY A 35 -9.34 5.51 -2.64
N GLY A 36 -9.15 4.28 -2.15
CA GLY A 36 -8.18 3.36 -2.74
C GLY A 36 -6.75 3.86 -2.54
N THR A 37 -5.96 3.86 -3.59
CA THR A 37 -4.54 4.30 -3.57
C THR A 37 -4.40 5.83 -3.40
N PHE A 38 -5.49 6.60 -3.41
CA PHE A 38 -5.42 8.08 -3.39
C PHE A 38 -4.66 8.63 -2.17
N SER A 39 -4.85 8.07 -0.98
CA SER A 39 -4.12 8.50 0.21
C SER A 39 -2.60 8.29 0.10
N ALA A 40 -2.16 7.23 -0.59
CA ALA A 40 -0.74 6.98 -0.85
C ALA A 40 -0.16 7.99 -1.85
N LEU A 41 -0.91 8.33 -2.91
CA LEU A 41 -0.52 9.37 -3.86
C LEU A 41 -0.32 10.72 -3.16
N VAL A 42 -1.29 11.14 -2.34
CA VAL A 42 -1.23 12.43 -1.61
C VAL A 42 -0.10 12.42 -0.59
N ALA A 43 0.07 11.34 0.17
CA ALA A 43 1.15 11.22 1.14
C ALA A 43 2.52 11.38 0.47
N ALA A 44 2.74 10.71 -0.65
CA ALA A 44 3.97 10.85 -1.41
C ALA A 44 4.16 12.27 -1.93
N ARG A 45 3.11 12.89 -2.46
CA ARG A 45 3.17 14.27 -2.95
C ARG A 45 3.54 15.27 -1.85
N ARG A 46 2.99 15.08 -0.64
CA ARG A 46 3.28 15.90 0.54
C ARG A 46 4.71 15.75 1.06
N MET A 47 5.39 14.65 0.72
CA MET A 47 6.83 14.46 0.94
C MET A 47 7.69 15.27 -0.03
N GLY A 48 7.12 15.93 -1.02
CA GLY A 48 7.82 16.80 -1.97
C GLY A 48 8.30 16.11 -3.25
N VAL A 49 7.92 14.85 -3.50
CA VAL A 49 8.26 14.15 -4.75
C VAL A 49 7.23 14.44 -5.85
N GLN A 50 7.66 14.34 -7.11
CA GLN A 50 6.72 14.33 -8.23
C GLN A 50 6.01 12.98 -8.29
N VAL A 51 4.68 13.01 -8.38
CA VAL A 51 3.81 11.84 -8.36
C VAL A 51 3.05 11.73 -9.68
N VAL A 52 3.15 10.56 -10.30
CA VAL A 52 2.41 10.19 -11.50
C VAL A 52 1.51 9.01 -11.16
N SER A 53 0.21 9.20 -11.29
CA SER A 53 -0.78 8.14 -11.16
C SER A 53 -0.90 7.37 -12.46
N LEU A 54 -0.69 6.06 -12.41
CA LEU A 54 -1.00 5.11 -13.48
C LEU A 54 -2.32 4.35 -13.20
N CYS A 55 -3.07 4.80 -12.20
CA CYS A 55 -4.35 4.19 -11.85
C CYS A 55 -5.39 4.43 -12.97
N PRO A 56 -6.25 3.45 -13.27
CA PRO A 56 -7.32 3.66 -14.26
C PRO A 56 -8.27 4.78 -13.84
N LEU A 57 -8.62 5.65 -14.78
CA LEU A 57 -9.52 6.78 -14.54
C LEU A 57 -10.65 6.80 -15.59
N GLY A 58 -11.89 6.89 -15.12
CA GLY A 58 -13.09 6.95 -15.92
C GLY A 58 -13.41 8.34 -16.46
N ARG A 59 -14.68 8.54 -16.86
CA ARG A 59 -15.21 9.78 -17.43
C ARG A 59 -16.48 10.29 -16.74
N GLY A 60 -16.95 9.60 -15.70
CA GLY A 60 -18.17 9.95 -14.97
C GLY A 60 -17.93 10.92 -13.80
N PRO A 61 -18.98 11.13 -12.98
CA PRO A 61 -18.92 12.02 -11.82
C PRO A 61 -17.85 11.62 -10.80
N SER A 62 -17.67 10.35 -10.51
CA SER A 62 -16.62 9.85 -9.61
C SER A 62 -15.22 10.17 -10.13
N ALA A 63 -14.98 9.94 -11.42
CA ALA A 63 -13.73 10.30 -12.09
C ALA A 63 -13.48 11.81 -12.03
N GLY A 64 -14.54 12.62 -12.18
CA GLY A 64 -14.47 14.08 -12.06
C GLY A 64 -13.99 14.53 -10.68
N LEU A 65 -14.54 13.95 -9.61
CA LEU A 65 -14.14 14.24 -8.23
C LEU A 65 -12.68 13.83 -7.97
N ILE A 66 -12.27 12.66 -8.45
CA ILE A 66 -10.90 12.17 -8.33
C ILE A 66 -9.93 13.07 -9.09
N SER A 67 -10.24 13.42 -10.36
CA SER A 67 -9.39 14.29 -11.19
C SER A 67 -9.18 15.65 -10.54
N GLN A 68 -10.26 16.27 -10.03
CA GLN A 68 -10.18 17.55 -9.33
C GLN A 68 -9.33 17.47 -8.06
N ALA A 69 -9.42 16.36 -7.33
CA ALA A 69 -8.60 16.14 -6.14
C ALA A 69 -7.13 15.94 -6.49
N MET A 70 -6.82 15.18 -7.55
CA MET A 70 -5.45 15.00 -8.06
C MET A 70 -4.84 16.32 -8.53
N GLU A 71 -5.61 17.15 -9.27
CA GLU A 71 -5.18 18.46 -9.73
C GLU A 71 -4.83 19.39 -8.56
N ARG A 72 -5.68 19.45 -7.54
CA ARG A 72 -5.42 20.23 -6.30
C ARG A 72 -4.13 19.83 -5.59
N GLU A 73 -3.79 18.56 -5.59
CA GLU A 73 -2.55 18.05 -4.98
C GLU A 73 -1.34 18.09 -5.95
N GLY A 74 -1.53 18.48 -7.21
CA GLY A 74 -0.47 18.50 -8.22
C GLY A 74 0.03 17.11 -8.58
N ILE A 75 -0.86 16.11 -8.61
CA ILE A 75 -0.61 14.74 -9.03
C ILE A 75 -0.90 14.64 -10.53
N VAL A 76 0.06 14.13 -11.29
CA VAL A 76 -0.08 13.94 -12.73
C VAL A 76 -0.84 12.64 -13.01
N ASP A 77 -1.87 12.71 -13.85
CA ASP A 77 -2.59 11.54 -14.32
C ASP A 77 -2.02 11.06 -15.66
N ALA A 78 -1.55 9.82 -15.67
CA ALA A 78 -1.06 9.11 -16.86
C ALA A 78 -1.63 7.67 -16.92
N GLY A 79 -2.71 7.41 -16.19
CA GLY A 79 -3.38 6.10 -16.16
C GLY A 79 -4.21 5.82 -17.41
N PRO A 80 -4.54 4.54 -17.66
CA PRO A 80 -5.42 4.15 -18.73
C PRO A 80 -6.84 4.70 -18.50
N ARG A 81 -7.54 5.02 -19.58
CA ARG A 81 -8.93 5.51 -19.52
C ARG A 81 -9.91 4.36 -19.56
N LEU A 82 -10.86 4.35 -18.62
CA LEU A 82 -12.00 3.44 -18.62
C LEU A 82 -12.94 3.86 -19.75
N GLU A 83 -13.23 2.93 -20.66
CA GLU A 83 -14.10 3.20 -21.80
C GLU A 83 -15.56 3.02 -21.40
N GLY A 84 -16.30 4.14 -21.39
CA GLY A 84 -17.75 4.12 -21.11
C GLY A 84 -18.14 4.00 -19.63
N ASP A 85 -17.18 3.79 -18.74
CA ASP A 85 -17.43 3.60 -17.31
C ASP A 85 -16.92 4.77 -16.46
N ASP A 86 -17.48 4.89 -15.25
CA ASP A 86 -16.98 5.76 -14.19
C ASP A 86 -15.99 5.01 -13.30
N ASN A 87 -15.31 5.71 -12.41
CA ASN A 87 -14.50 5.05 -11.36
C ASN A 87 -15.39 4.27 -10.39
N ARG A 88 -14.79 3.26 -9.78
CA ARG A 88 -15.44 2.46 -8.75
C ARG A 88 -15.95 3.35 -7.62
N TYR A 89 -17.08 2.95 -7.10
CA TYR A 89 -17.72 3.54 -5.94
C TYR A 89 -17.79 2.52 -4.82
N ARG A 90 -17.43 2.93 -3.61
CA ARG A 90 -17.53 2.09 -2.43
C ARG A 90 -18.34 2.77 -1.36
N LEU A 91 -19.48 2.18 -1.01
CA LEU A 91 -20.24 2.55 0.17
C LEU A 91 -19.60 1.92 1.40
N ARG A 92 -19.25 2.73 2.39
CA ARG A 92 -18.77 2.29 3.71
C ARG A 92 -19.79 2.69 4.75
N ALA A 93 -20.52 1.71 5.28
CA ALA A 93 -21.41 1.92 6.41
C ALA A 93 -20.76 1.40 7.69
N SER A 94 -20.52 2.30 8.64
CA SER A 94 -19.99 1.98 9.96
C SER A 94 -21.03 2.21 11.03
N SER A 95 -21.02 1.38 12.08
CA SER A 95 -21.82 1.55 13.27
C SER A 95 -20.91 1.62 14.49
N GLU A 96 -21.42 2.18 15.61
CA GLU A 96 -20.62 2.27 16.84
C GLU A 96 -20.27 0.88 17.41
N ASP A 97 -21.19 -0.09 17.28
CA ASP A 97 -21.10 -1.41 17.93
C ASP A 97 -20.91 -2.58 16.94
N GLY A 98 -20.72 -2.35 15.65
CA GLY A 98 -20.67 -3.39 14.64
C GLY A 98 -19.47 -3.31 13.69
N PRO A 99 -19.24 -4.37 12.92
CA PRO A 99 -18.23 -4.34 11.87
C PRO A 99 -18.64 -3.38 10.74
N ASP A 100 -17.65 -2.79 10.06
CA ASP A 100 -17.90 -1.96 8.88
C ASP A 100 -18.46 -2.82 7.72
N LEU A 101 -19.51 -2.33 7.06
CA LEU A 101 -20.03 -2.90 5.82
C LEU A 101 -19.44 -2.12 4.64
N ASN A 102 -18.77 -2.83 3.73
CA ASN A 102 -18.23 -2.26 2.50
C ASN A 102 -18.93 -2.87 1.27
N ILE A 103 -19.54 -2.04 0.45
CA ILE A 103 -20.17 -2.44 -0.81
C ILE A 103 -19.47 -1.68 -1.94
N SER A 104 -18.79 -2.42 -2.82
CA SER A 104 -18.06 -1.83 -3.94
C SER A 104 -18.69 -2.22 -5.28
N THR A 105 -18.77 -1.26 -6.19
CA THR A 105 -19.09 -1.55 -7.60
C THR A 105 -17.90 -2.19 -8.28
N ASN A 106 -18.12 -2.97 -9.32
CA ASN A 106 -17.04 -3.52 -10.14
C ASN A 106 -16.90 -2.71 -11.43
N ILE A 107 -15.68 -2.54 -11.92
CA ILE A 107 -15.37 -1.90 -13.21
C ILE A 107 -14.43 -2.77 -14.02
N ALA A 108 -14.53 -2.68 -15.33
CA ALA A 108 -13.65 -3.41 -16.24
C ALA A 108 -12.36 -2.63 -16.50
N LEU A 109 -11.22 -3.32 -16.40
CA LEU A 109 -9.95 -2.76 -16.86
C LEU A 109 -9.94 -2.71 -18.40
N PRO A 110 -9.54 -1.59 -19.03
CA PRO A 110 -9.46 -1.51 -20.49
C PRO A 110 -8.32 -2.38 -21.04
N ASP A 111 -8.51 -2.97 -22.19
CA ASP A 111 -7.57 -3.92 -22.81
C ASP A 111 -6.17 -3.31 -23.04
N HIS A 112 -6.08 -2.00 -23.22
CA HIS A 112 -4.79 -1.32 -23.42
C HIS A 112 -4.03 -1.00 -22.13
N ALA A 113 -4.57 -1.31 -20.96
CA ALA A 113 -3.98 -0.93 -19.66
C ALA A 113 -2.57 -1.51 -19.47
N ALA A 114 -2.37 -2.79 -19.79
CA ALA A 114 -1.06 -3.42 -19.68
C ALA A 114 0.02 -2.68 -20.50
N ARG A 115 -0.33 -2.24 -21.72
CA ARG A 115 0.58 -1.48 -22.57
C ARG A 115 0.87 -0.09 -22.02
N THR A 116 -0.16 0.64 -21.59
CA THR A 116 0.01 1.96 -20.97
C THR A 116 0.94 1.89 -19.75
N TRP A 117 0.76 0.89 -18.91
CA TRP A 117 1.62 0.66 -17.73
C TRP A 117 3.05 0.28 -18.15
N ALA A 118 3.20 -0.62 -19.11
CA ALA A 118 4.51 -1.06 -19.60
C ALA A 118 5.33 0.11 -20.17
N GLU A 119 4.73 0.98 -20.97
CA GLU A 119 5.37 2.16 -21.55
C GLU A 119 5.86 3.12 -20.45
N ALA A 120 5.03 3.39 -19.43
CA ALA A 120 5.40 4.24 -18.31
C ALA A 120 6.50 3.63 -17.43
N ILE A 121 6.43 2.32 -17.16
CA ILE A 121 7.41 1.58 -16.36
C ILE A 121 8.76 1.52 -17.08
N ALA A 122 8.77 1.24 -18.39
CA ALA A 122 10.00 1.20 -19.18
C ALA A 122 10.74 2.54 -19.24
N ALA A 123 10.01 3.65 -19.06
CA ALA A 123 10.58 5.01 -19.05
C ALA A 123 11.12 5.45 -17.68
N MET A 124 11.10 4.59 -16.65
CA MET A 124 11.60 4.93 -15.31
C MET A 124 13.10 5.23 -15.32
N GLY A 125 13.45 6.35 -14.68
CA GLY A 125 14.84 6.73 -14.43
C GLY A 125 15.44 6.10 -13.16
N PRO A 126 16.75 6.26 -12.93
CA PRO A 126 17.45 5.63 -11.79
C PRO A 126 16.97 6.05 -10.40
N SER A 127 16.39 7.24 -10.28
CA SER A 127 15.84 7.75 -9.03
C SER A 127 14.36 7.45 -8.85
N ASP A 128 13.70 6.88 -9.86
CA ASP A 128 12.29 6.59 -9.80
C ASP A 128 11.98 5.40 -8.89
N VAL A 129 10.81 5.46 -8.27
CA VAL A 129 10.24 4.37 -7.47
C VAL A 129 8.86 4.05 -8.04
N LEU A 130 8.60 2.77 -8.22
CA LEU A 130 7.28 2.24 -8.54
C LEU A 130 6.59 1.80 -7.25
N PHE A 131 5.43 2.37 -6.97
CA PHE A 131 4.53 1.89 -5.94
C PHE A 131 3.46 1.00 -6.58
N ILE A 132 3.20 -0.15 -5.97
CA ILE A 132 2.14 -1.08 -6.39
C ILE A 132 1.24 -1.35 -5.19
N ASP A 133 -0.06 -1.04 -5.34
CA ASP A 133 -1.09 -1.41 -4.38
C ASP A 133 -1.52 -2.86 -4.63
N GLY A 134 -1.33 -3.72 -3.63
CA GLY A 134 -1.71 -5.12 -3.69
C GLY A 134 -3.22 -5.35 -3.89
N ALA A 135 -4.07 -4.37 -3.61
CA ALA A 135 -5.50 -4.45 -3.89
C ALA A 135 -5.82 -4.74 -5.37
N LEU A 136 -4.93 -4.34 -6.29
CA LEU A 136 -5.06 -4.68 -7.72
C LEU A 136 -5.12 -6.19 -7.98
N LEU A 137 -4.51 -6.99 -7.14
CA LEU A 137 -4.43 -8.44 -7.32
C LEU A 137 -5.74 -9.17 -6.96
N ALA A 138 -6.71 -8.47 -6.39
CA ALA A 138 -8.04 -9.02 -6.11
C ALA A 138 -8.87 -9.31 -7.39
N ASP A 139 -8.51 -8.68 -8.51
CA ASP A 139 -9.12 -8.92 -9.82
C ASP A 139 -8.09 -9.55 -10.77
N GLU A 140 -8.39 -10.72 -11.31
CA GLU A 140 -7.48 -11.47 -12.20
C GLU A 140 -7.04 -10.68 -13.43
N ARG A 141 -7.90 -9.80 -13.97
CA ARG A 141 -7.57 -8.97 -15.14
C ARG A 141 -6.50 -7.94 -14.79
N TYR A 142 -6.63 -7.31 -13.62
CA TYR A 142 -5.62 -6.37 -13.11
C TYR A 142 -4.31 -7.09 -12.80
N ALA A 143 -4.38 -8.26 -12.15
CA ALA A 143 -3.21 -9.09 -11.86
C ALA A 143 -2.47 -9.51 -13.14
N HIS A 144 -3.21 -9.92 -14.18
CA HIS A 144 -2.64 -10.28 -15.47
C HIS A 144 -1.98 -9.08 -16.16
N ALA A 145 -2.68 -7.95 -16.28
CA ALA A 145 -2.15 -6.74 -16.90
C ALA A 145 -0.90 -6.21 -16.17
N LEU A 146 -0.91 -6.26 -14.83
CA LEU A 146 0.22 -5.88 -14.01
C LEU A 146 1.42 -6.82 -14.25
N SER A 147 1.19 -8.14 -14.30
CA SER A 147 2.23 -9.13 -14.58
C SER A 147 2.89 -8.93 -15.94
N GLU A 148 2.12 -8.51 -16.94
CA GLU A 148 2.63 -8.15 -18.26
C GLU A 148 3.47 -6.86 -18.21
N ALA A 149 2.97 -5.84 -17.53
CA ALA A 149 3.62 -4.54 -17.48
C ALA A 149 4.95 -4.55 -16.72
N VAL A 150 5.04 -5.27 -15.60
CA VAL A 150 6.27 -5.32 -14.77
C VAL A 150 7.43 -6.06 -15.42
N ARG A 151 7.21 -6.76 -16.52
CA ARG A 151 8.30 -7.34 -17.34
C ARG A 151 9.21 -6.28 -17.97
N TRP A 152 8.72 -5.06 -18.06
CA TRP A 152 9.45 -3.91 -18.60
C TRP A 152 10.14 -3.08 -17.52
N LEU A 153 10.15 -3.55 -16.25
CA LEU A 153 10.87 -2.88 -15.19
C LEU A 153 12.37 -2.84 -15.48
N PRO A 154 12.99 -1.66 -15.46
CA PRO A 154 14.44 -1.56 -15.55
C PRO A 154 15.13 -2.25 -14.37
N GLU A 155 16.31 -2.82 -14.54
CA GLU A 155 17.09 -3.49 -13.48
C GLU A 155 17.35 -2.58 -12.25
N HIS A 156 17.51 -1.28 -12.49
CA HIS A 156 17.73 -0.29 -11.44
C HIS A 156 16.45 0.15 -10.71
N ALA A 157 15.28 -0.27 -11.19
CA ALA A 157 14.00 0.17 -10.61
C ALA A 157 13.87 -0.25 -9.15
N ARG A 158 13.41 0.68 -8.32
CA ARG A 158 13.03 0.42 -6.93
C ARG A 158 11.52 0.26 -6.85
N VAL A 159 11.06 -0.74 -6.12
CA VAL A 159 9.63 -1.05 -6.03
C VAL A 159 9.21 -1.14 -4.57
N VAL A 160 8.09 -0.51 -4.24
CA VAL A 160 7.36 -0.75 -3.00
C VAL A 160 6.05 -1.44 -3.35
N PHE A 161 5.88 -2.64 -2.83
CA PHE A 161 4.65 -3.41 -2.98
C PHE A 161 3.88 -3.40 -1.65
N ASP A 162 2.73 -2.74 -1.63
CA ASP A 162 1.85 -2.71 -0.46
C ASP A 162 0.90 -3.90 -0.49
N ALA A 163 1.25 -4.95 0.24
CA ALA A 163 0.44 -6.14 0.38
C ALA A 163 -0.59 -6.05 1.52
N SER A 164 -0.80 -4.87 2.10
CA SER A 164 -1.68 -4.69 3.28
C SER A 164 -3.16 -4.94 2.98
N SER A 165 -3.58 -4.78 1.75
CA SER A 165 -4.97 -4.86 1.32
C SER A 165 -5.34 -6.18 0.63
N HIS A 166 -4.36 -6.92 0.13
CA HIS A 166 -4.57 -8.17 -0.60
C HIS A 166 -3.40 -9.14 -0.43
N GLU A 167 -3.70 -10.43 -0.48
CA GLU A 167 -2.77 -11.54 -0.24
C GLU A 167 -2.07 -12.07 -1.51
N GLY A 168 -2.12 -11.33 -2.62
CA GLY A 168 -1.50 -11.74 -3.88
C GLY A 168 -0.06 -11.26 -4.04
N PHE A 169 0.63 -11.81 -5.03
CA PHE A 169 1.99 -11.40 -5.44
C PHE A 169 2.10 -11.33 -6.96
N VAL A 170 2.91 -10.38 -7.45
CA VAL A 170 3.15 -10.19 -8.87
C VAL A 170 4.42 -10.93 -9.29
N PRO A 171 4.33 -11.95 -10.16
CA PRO A 171 5.49 -12.58 -10.75
C PRO A 171 6.34 -11.57 -11.53
N GLY A 172 7.66 -11.70 -11.46
CA GLY A 172 8.58 -10.89 -12.27
C GLY A 172 9.00 -9.56 -11.65
N LEU A 173 8.58 -9.23 -10.41
CA LEU A 173 9.14 -8.08 -9.72
C LEU A 173 10.64 -8.26 -9.47
N PRO A 174 11.46 -7.19 -9.66
CA PRO A 174 12.91 -7.26 -9.49
C PRO A 174 13.27 -7.67 -8.06
N LEU A 175 14.30 -8.51 -7.95
CA LEU A 175 14.59 -9.20 -6.71
C LEU A 175 15.28 -8.32 -5.67
N ASP A 176 16.19 -7.44 -6.08
CA ASP A 176 17.12 -6.78 -5.15
C ASP A 176 16.60 -5.45 -4.59
N ASN A 177 15.70 -4.79 -5.31
CA ASN A 177 15.21 -3.45 -4.97
C ASN A 177 13.73 -3.43 -4.56
N LEU A 178 13.17 -4.56 -4.14
CA LEU A 178 11.79 -4.70 -3.72
C LEU A 178 11.66 -4.61 -2.20
N ILE A 179 10.81 -3.71 -1.72
CA ILE A 179 10.32 -3.70 -0.35
C ILE A 179 8.86 -4.13 -0.35
N ILE A 180 8.57 -5.19 0.39
CA ILE A 180 7.21 -5.68 0.62
C ILE A 180 6.73 -5.08 1.94
N SER A 181 5.67 -4.27 1.88
CA SER A 181 5.00 -3.72 3.06
C SER A 181 3.77 -4.55 3.38
N VAL A 182 3.68 -5.07 4.61
CA VAL A 182 2.57 -5.90 5.07
C VAL A 182 2.08 -5.49 6.44
N ARG A 183 0.82 -5.86 6.75
CA ARG A 183 0.26 -5.75 8.11
C ARG A 183 0.22 -7.10 8.78
N ALA A 184 0.71 -7.14 10.02
CA ALA A 184 0.80 -8.37 10.83
C ALA A 184 -0.54 -9.09 11.02
N SER A 185 -1.63 -8.34 11.23
CA SER A 185 -2.95 -8.90 11.54
C SER A 185 -3.72 -9.45 10.33
N ARG A 186 -3.29 -9.17 9.10
CA ARG A 186 -4.05 -9.53 7.89
C ARG A 186 -3.50 -10.71 7.10
N TRP A 187 -2.35 -11.24 7.51
CA TRP A 187 -1.69 -12.29 6.75
C TRP A 187 -2.08 -13.68 7.23
N ALA A 188 -2.94 -14.35 6.44
CA ALA A 188 -3.16 -15.78 6.55
C ALA A 188 -2.26 -16.52 5.55
N PHE A 189 -1.67 -17.63 5.99
CA PHE A 189 -0.63 -18.39 5.25
C PHE A 189 -1.05 -19.12 4.00
N ASP A 190 -2.35 -19.34 3.82
CA ASP A 190 -2.88 -20.09 2.67
C ASP A 190 -3.10 -19.21 1.43
N SER A 191 -2.56 -17.98 1.44
CA SER A 191 -2.74 -17.05 0.34
C SER A 191 -1.99 -17.48 -0.91
N ALA A 192 -2.49 -17.07 -2.07
CA ALA A 192 -1.87 -17.26 -3.38
C ALA A 192 -0.44 -16.69 -3.43
N PHE A 193 -0.15 -15.64 -2.65
CA PHE A 193 1.17 -15.05 -2.47
C PHE A 193 2.20 -16.08 -2.03
N PHE A 194 1.91 -16.87 -0.99
CA PHE A 194 2.84 -17.88 -0.50
C PHE A 194 2.92 -19.10 -1.40
N GLN A 195 1.83 -19.48 -2.04
CA GLN A 195 1.84 -20.59 -3.00
C GLN A 195 2.80 -20.31 -4.16
N HIS A 196 2.89 -19.06 -4.61
CA HIS A 196 3.84 -18.68 -5.66
C HIS A 196 5.30 -18.86 -5.24
N PHE A 197 5.67 -18.50 -3.99
CA PHE A 197 7.03 -18.71 -3.47
C PHE A 197 7.33 -20.17 -3.08
N ARG A 198 6.29 -20.99 -2.91
CA ARG A 198 6.42 -22.42 -2.60
C ARG A 198 6.75 -23.30 -3.79
N ALA A 199 6.45 -22.86 -5.02
CA ALA A 199 6.69 -23.67 -6.20
C ALA A 199 8.18 -24.03 -6.32
N GLY A 200 8.52 -25.30 -5.99
CA GLY A 200 9.87 -25.86 -6.08
C GLY A 200 10.67 -25.97 -4.79
N ARG A 201 10.12 -25.62 -3.61
CA ARG A 201 10.81 -25.81 -2.30
C ARG A 201 10.10 -26.83 -1.43
N PRO A 202 10.84 -27.80 -0.80
CA PRO A 202 10.22 -28.74 0.11
C PRO A 202 9.64 -28.01 1.34
N TYR A 203 8.38 -28.27 1.59
CA TYR A 203 7.65 -27.69 2.71
C TYR A 203 8.03 -28.40 4.02
N SER A 204 8.88 -27.80 4.80
CA SER A 204 9.15 -28.23 6.18
C SER A 204 9.26 -27.04 7.15
N SER A 205 8.70 -25.89 6.79
CA SER A 205 8.85 -24.72 7.65
C SER A 205 7.54 -24.40 8.37
N PRO A 206 7.45 -24.70 9.67
CA PRO A 206 6.41 -24.17 10.56
C PRO A 206 6.62 -22.69 10.88
N LEU A 207 7.25 -21.93 9.98
CA LEU A 207 7.97 -20.70 10.29
C LEU A 207 7.11 -19.48 10.41
N TYR A 208 5.84 -19.53 10.07
CA TYR A 208 5.02 -18.36 10.23
C TYR A 208 3.78 -18.65 11.05
N ASP A 209 3.67 -17.97 12.13
CA ASP A 209 2.46 -17.81 12.92
C ASP A 209 2.13 -16.31 12.94
N HIS A 210 0.96 -15.91 12.47
CA HIS A 210 0.47 -14.54 12.54
C HIS A 210 0.35 -14.02 13.98
N ARG A 211 0.38 -14.92 14.96
CA ARG A 211 0.40 -14.62 16.40
C ARG A 211 1.81 -14.53 16.97
N ALA A 212 2.81 -14.88 16.17
CA ALA A 212 4.21 -14.80 16.59
C ALA A 212 4.65 -13.33 16.76
N PRO A 213 5.71 -13.07 17.53
CA PRO A 213 6.32 -11.75 17.62
C PRO A 213 6.64 -11.17 16.24
N LEU A 214 6.58 -9.85 16.13
CA LEU A 214 6.72 -9.11 14.86
C LEU A 214 8.02 -9.45 14.14
N GLU A 215 9.11 -9.62 14.89
CA GLU A 215 10.41 -10.03 14.35
C GLU A 215 10.40 -11.40 13.71
N HIS A 216 9.68 -12.33 14.33
CA HIS A 216 9.56 -13.68 13.78
C HIS A 216 8.80 -13.64 12.45
N GLN A 217 7.73 -12.86 12.39
CA GLN A 217 6.97 -12.66 11.15
C GLN A 217 7.84 -12.04 10.06
N ALA A 218 8.55 -10.94 10.36
CA ALA A 218 9.41 -10.25 9.42
C ALA A 218 10.55 -11.14 8.91
N SER A 219 11.18 -11.90 9.82
CA SER A 219 12.22 -12.86 9.47
C SER A 219 11.70 -13.96 8.57
N ALA A 220 10.57 -14.59 8.92
CA ALA A 220 9.98 -15.66 8.14
C ALA A 220 9.60 -15.20 6.73
N LEU A 221 8.96 -14.02 6.60
CA LEU A 221 8.60 -13.45 5.32
C LEU A 221 9.81 -13.11 4.46
N SER A 222 10.85 -12.52 5.06
CA SER A 222 12.08 -12.19 4.35
C SER A 222 12.82 -13.44 3.87
N LEU A 223 12.84 -14.51 4.67
CA LEU A 223 13.40 -15.82 4.26
C LEU A 223 12.60 -16.44 3.10
N LEU A 224 11.27 -16.39 3.18
CA LEU A 224 10.40 -16.97 2.15
C LEU A 224 10.52 -16.23 0.83
N THR A 225 10.56 -14.90 0.87
CA THR A 225 10.54 -14.05 -0.32
C THR A 225 11.93 -13.72 -0.84
N GLU A 226 12.96 -13.86 0.01
CA GLU A 226 14.32 -13.37 -0.24
C GLU A 226 14.36 -11.86 -0.52
N ARG A 227 13.43 -11.10 0.10
CA ARG A 227 13.22 -9.65 -0.11
C ARG A 227 13.30 -8.88 1.19
N HIS A 228 13.43 -7.57 1.02
CA HIS A 228 13.19 -6.64 2.10
C HIS A 228 11.71 -6.67 2.48
N VAL A 229 11.42 -6.83 3.76
CA VAL A 229 10.05 -6.91 4.25
C VAL A 229 9.87 -5.97 5.43
N ALA A 230 8.84 -5.13 5.36
CA ALA A 230 8.41 -4.29 6.46
C ALA A 230 7.08 -4.83 7.01
N VAL A 231 7.08 -5.43 8.18
CA VAL A 231 5.87 -5.93 8.85
C VAL A 231 5.41 -4.90 9.87
N ARG A 232 4.22 -4.34 9.66
CA ARG A 232 3.62 -3.33 10.53
C ARG A 232 2.60 -3.96 11.48
N ALA A 233 2.78 -3.74 12.77
CA ALA A 233 1.79 -4.09 13.80
C ALA A 233 0.59 -3.14 13.77
N ASP A 234 -0.53 -3.56 14.38
CA ASP A 234 -1.70 -2.71 14.55
C ASP A 234 -1.46 -1.53 15.50
N SER A 235 -0.41 -1.60 16.33
CA SER A 235 0.09 -0.48 17.15
C SER A 235 0.83 0.59 16.35
N GLY A 236 1.17 0.31 15.09
CA GLY A 236 1.99 1.18 14.23
C GLY A 236 3.45 0.81 14.18
N GLU A 237 3.99 0.09 15.16
CA GLU A 237 5.38 -0.38 15.18
C GLU A 237 5.71 -1.23 13.95
N VAL A 238 6.92 -1.11 13.41
CA VAL A 238 7.36 -1.87 12.24
C VAL A 238 8.62 -2.65 12.57
N CYS A 239 8.64 -3.93 12.20
CA CYS A 239 9.87 -4.70 12.09
C CYS A 239 10.28 -4.81 10.61
N PHE A 240 11.46 -4.29 10.29
CA PHE A 240 12.05 -4.35 8.97
C PHE A 240 13.07 -5.48 8.91
N ALA A 241 12.90 -6.39 7.96
CA ALA A 241 13.82 -7.49 7.69
C ALA A 241 14.55 -7.25 6.37
N ARG A 242 15.86 -7.26 6.42
CA ARG A 242 16.75 -7.17 5.27
C ARG A 242 17.41 -8.53 5.05
N PRO A 243 17.19 -9.21 3.91
CA PRO A 243 17.88 -10.46 3.62
C PRO A 243 19.36 -10.17 3.37
N THR A 244 20.23 -10.79 4.17
CA THR A 244 21.68 -10.78 3.96
C THR A 244 22.14 -12.18 3.61
N ARG A 245 23.09 -12.32 2.70
CA ARG A 245 23.69 -13.62 2.35
C ARG A 245 25.08 -13.70 2.99
N ASP A 246 25.33 -14.78 3.70
CA ASP A 246 26.67 -15.06 4.23
C ASP A 246 27.58 -15.65 3.12
N ASP A 247 28.84 -15.90 3.47
CA ASP A 247 29.86 -16.46 2.56
C ASP A 247 29.46 -17.85 1.99
N GLN A 248 28.55 -18.55 2.66
CA GLN A 248 27.99 -19.82 2.23
C GLN A 248 26.71 -19.68 1.41
N ARG A 249 26.32 -18.41 1.06
CA ARG A 249 25.07 -18.05 0.37
C ARG A 249 23.80 -18.39 1.15
N VAL A 250 23.89 -18.64 2.45
CA VAL A 250 22.73 -18.81 3.31
C VAL A 250 22.12 -17.44 3.61
N ILE A 251 20.80 -17.34 3.41
CA ILE A 251 20.09 -16.10 3.71
C ILE A 251 19.82 -16.01 5.20
N ARG A 252 20.26 -14.90 5.81
CA ARG A 252 19.99 -14.57 7.21
C ARG A 252 19.41 -13.16 7.26
N PRO A 253 18.12 -12.99 7.62
CA PRO A 253 17.54 -11.66 7.73
C PRO A 253 18.18 -10.89 8.89
N THR A 254 18.64 -9.67 8.59
CA THR A 254 18.95 -8.69 9.62
C THR A 254 17.66 -7.94 9.96
N LEU A 255 17.33 -7.89 11.24
CA LEU A 255 16.08 -7.29 11.73
C LEU A 255 16.35 -5.94 12.37
N THR A 256 15.51 -4.97 12.07
CA THR A 256 15.51 -3.65 12.68
C THR A 256 14.09 -3.31 13.13
N ARG A 257 13.89 -3.06 14.42
CA ARG A 257 12.67 -2.44 14.91
C ARG A 257 12.72 -0.96 14.61
N VAL A 258 11.64 -0.44 14.02
CA VAL A 258 11.48 0.99 13.77
C VAL A 258 10.35 1.48 14.66
N PRO A 259 10.62 2.42 15.57
CA PRO A 259 9.62 2.93 16.50
C PRO A 259 8.50 3.65 15.75
N ALA A 260 7.34 3.72 16.40
CA ALA A 260 6.18 4.43 15.90
C ALA A 260 5.47 5.16 17.03
N PRO A 261 4.85 6.32 16.75
CA PRO A 261 3.85 6.86 17.65
C PRO A 261 2.69 5.88 17.82
N SER A 262 2.12 5.80 19.02
CA SER A 262 1.00 4.89 19.29
C SER A 262 -0.19 5.20 18.40
N LEU A 263 -0.76 4.16 17.77
CA LEU A 263 -1.95 4.22 16.94
C LEU A 263 -3.05 3.33 17.55
N THR A 264 -4.29 3.73 17.36
CA THR A 264 -5.42 2.82 17.54
C THR A 264 -5.53 1.91 16.30
N LEU A 265 -6.11 0.72 16.46
CA LEU A 265 -6.36 -0.19 15.32
C LEU A 265 -7.10 0.53 14.18
N LYS A 266 -8.11 1.33 14.49
CA LYS A 266 -8.87 2.10 13.49
C LYS A 266 -7.96 3.07 12.71
N GLN A 267 -7.10 3.82 13.41
CA GLN A 267 -6.12 4.72 12.76
C GLN A 267 -5.14 3.92 11.89
N ALA A 268 -4.59 2.82 12.40
CA ALA A 268 -3.65 1.99 11.64
C ALA A 268 -4.28 1.44 10.34
N LEU A 269 -5.58 1.08 10.38
CA LEU A 269 -6.34 0.64 9.21
C LEU A 269 -6.51 1.77 8.18
N GLN A 270 -6.94 2.95 8.64
CA GLN A 270 -7.25 4.09 7.80
C GLN A 270 -6.01 4.75 7.18
N THR A 271 -4.84 4.58 7.79
CA THR A 271 -3.59 5.24 7.39
C THR A 271 -2.60 4.32 6.68
N SER A 272 -3.01 3.10 6.29
CA SER A 272 -2.13 2.16 5.60
C SER A 272 -1.54 2.74 4.32
N GLY A 273 -2.38 3.33 3.45
CA GLY A 273 -1.91 3.98 2.24
C GLY A 273 -0.99 5.17 2.50
N VAL A 274 -1.26 5.96 3.57
CA VAL A 274 -0.37 7.06 3.98
C VAL A 274 1.01 6.53 4.34
N HIS A 275 1.08 5.46 5.13
CA HIS A 275 2.33 4.82 5.50
C HIS A 275 3.11 4.35 4.26
N SER A 276 2.49 3.54 3.41
CA SER A 276 3.17 2.94 2.26
C SER A 276 3.56 3.97 1.20
N GLY A 277 2.71 4.98 0.96
CA GLY A 277 3.01 6.09 0.06
C GLY A 277 4.16 6.97 0.55
N THR A 278 4.22 7.24 1.87
CA THR A 278 5.35 7.97 2.48
C THR A 278 6.64 7.15 2.38
N LEU A 279 6.61 5.85 2.69
CA LEU A 279 7.77 4.97 2.53
C LEU A 279 8.32 5.01 1.11
N ALA A 280 7.46 4.87 0.12
CA ALA A 280 7.86 4.93 -1.27
C ALA A 280 8.47 6.29 -1.65
N ALA A 281 7.91 7.40 -1.16
CA ALA A 281 8.45 8.74 -1.38
C ALA A 281 9.82 8.95 -0.75
N THR A 282 10.06 8.43 0.47
CA THR A 282 11.36 8.54 1.12
C THR A 282 12.45 7.77 0.39
N LEU A 283 12.11 6.63 -0.21
CA LEU A 283 13.02 5.91 -1.10
C LEU A 283 13.33 6.71 -2.37
N ALA A 284 12.34 7.38 -2.96
CA ALA A 284 12.54 8.26 -4.12
C ALA A 284 13.47 9.44 -3.77
N LEU A 285 13.43 9.91 -2.52
CA LEU A 285 14.33 10.93 -1.99
C LEU A 285 15.73 10.39 -1.61
N GLY A 286 15.99 9.10 -1.83
CA GLY A 286 17.29 8.47 -1.53
C GLY A 286 17.52 8.15 -0.06
N MET A 287 16.50 8.16 0.77
CA MET A 287 16.63 7.81 2.19
C MET A 287 16.85 6.30 2.39
N PRO A 288 17.61 5.89 3.40
CA PRO A 288 17.67 4.48 3.81
C PRO A 288 16.28 3.96 4.19
N PRO A 289 15.96 2.68 3.93
CA PRO A 289 14.64 2.11 4.22
C PRO A 289 14.19 2.29 5.66
N GLU A 290 15.06 2.10 6.64
CA GLU A 290 14.75 2.23 8.07
C GLU A 290 14.30 3.65 8.42
N ARG A 291 15.01 4.67 7.90
CA ARG A 291 14.62 6.07 8.07
C ARG A 291 13.31 6.37 7.32
N GLY A 292 13.14 5.78 6.13
CA GLY A 292 11.89 5.88 5.36
C GLY A 292 10.71 5.30 6.13
N ILE A 293 10.87 4.17 6.79
CA ILE A 293 9.83 3.55 7.63
C ILE A 293 9.50 4.42 8.84
N LEU A 294 10.49 5.02 9.50
CA LEU A 294 10.26 5.95 10.61
C LEU A 294 9.39 7.14 10.16
N PHE A 295 9.69 7.74 9.02
CA PHE A 295 8.89 8.81 8.43
C PHE A 295 7.48 8.34 8.09
N ALA A 296 7.34 7.14 7.55
CA ALA A 296 6.05 6.52 7.23
C ALA A 296 5.19 6.30 8.49
N ASN A 297 5.80 5.84 9.60
CA ASN A 297 5.15 5.69 10.89
C ASN A 297 4.64 7.03 11.43
N CYS A 298 5.48 8.07 11.41
CA CYS A 298 5.11 9.41 11.84
C CYS A 298 4.01 10.02 10.93
N ALA A 299 4.11 9.86 9.62
CA ALA A 299 3.10 10.33 8.68
C ALA A 299 1.73 9.68 8.94
N ALA A 300 1.71 8.37 9.18
CA ALA A 300 0.49 7.64 9.50
C ALA A 300 -0.12 8.11 10.84
N ALA A 301 0.70 8.42 11.84
CA ALA A 301 0.24 8.88 13.15
C ALA A 301 -0.32 10.32 13.11
N LEU A 302 0.27 11.17 12.26
CA LEU A 302 -0.17 12.56 12.08
C LEU A 302 -1.36 12.71 11.12
N ALA A 303 -1.71 11.65 10.38
CA ALA A 303 -2.82 11.69 9.43
C ALA A 303 -4.17 11.77 10.14
N THR A 304 -5.04 12.63 9.61
CA THR A 304 -6.46 12.71 9.98
C THR A 304 -7.32 12.34 8.78
N PRO A 305 -8.61 12.04 8.96
CA PRO A 305 -9.51 11.75 7.84
C PRO A 305 -9.58 12.86 6.79
N THR A 306 -9.28 14.10 7.18
CA THR A 306 -9.43 15.29 6.32
C THR A 306 -8.10 15.94 5.95
N SER A 307 -6.97 15.51 6.52
CA SER A 307 -5.68 16.18 6.30
C SER A 307 -4.50 15.22 6.43
N LEU A 308 -3.55 15.33 5.50
CA LEU A 308 -2.25 14.68 5.58
C LEU A 308 -1.17 15.73 5.83
N SER A 309 -0.18 15.36 6.64
CA SER A 309 0.89 16.24 7.06
C SER A 309 1.92 16.50 5.96
N ALA A 310 2.47 17.70 5.94
CA ALA A 310 3.58 18.04 5.08
C ALA A 310 4.91 17.47 5.66
N ARG A 311 5.90 17.33 4.80
CA ARG A 311 7.21 16.77 5.12
C ARG A 311 7.83 17.35 6.39
N GLY A 312 7.85 18.66 6.58
CA GLY A 312 8.47 19.28 7.75
C GLY A 312 7.84 18.86 9.08
N ALA A 313 6.51 18.64 9.14
CA ALA A 313 5.85 18.13 10.33
C ALA A 313 6.21 16.66 10.61
N ILE A 314 6.37 15.86 9.55
CA ILE A 314 6.78 14.46 9.65
C ILE A 314 8.23 14.36 10.14
N GLU A 315 9.13 15.19 9.62
CA GLU A 315 10.53 15.30 10.07
C GLU A 315 10.63 15.65 11.56
N ALA A 316 9.86 16.67 12.00
CA ALA A 316 9.85 17.08 13.40
C ALA A 316 9.35 15.95 14.33
N ALA A 317 8.30 15.23 13.93
CA ALA A 317 7.79 14.11 14.70
C ALA A 317 8.78 12.92 14.75
N ALA A 318 9.52 12.67 13.69
CA ALA A 318 10.54 11.64 13.64
C ALA A 318 11.73 11.97 14.55
N ASP A 319 12.18 13.21 14.55
CA ASP A 319 13.28 13.69 15.42
C ASP A 319 12.87 13.62 16.91
N GLU A 320 11.63 14.00 17.24
CA GLU A 320 11.10 13.89 18.60
C GLU A 320 11.00 12.42 19.07
N LEU A 321 10.58 11.52 18.19
CA LEU A 321 10.48 10.10 18.51
C LEU A 321 11.86 9.48 18.79
N LEU A 322 12.85 9.80 17.97
CA LEU A 322 14.23 9.34 18.16
C LEU A 322 14.88 9.89 19.45
N ALA A 323 14.54 11.12 19.83
CA ALA A 323 15.05 11.70 21.07
C ALA A 323 14.52 10.97 22.32
N ARG A 324 13.28 10.49 22.28
CA ARG A 324 12.67 9.73 23.40
C ARG A 324 13.26 8.32 23.58
N ASP A 325 13.77 7.70 22.52
CA ASP A 325 14.38 6.37 22.58
C ASP A 325 15.81 6.42 23.13
N LEU A 326 16.40 7.62 23.36
CA LEU A 326 17.73 7.80 23.89
C LEU A 326 17.75 8.10 25.41
N ASP A 327 16.58 8.38 26.01
CA ASP A 327 16.37 8.57 27.44
C ASP A 327 15.87 7.28 28.13
#